data_327162a1bd0beb24767b66409022c30d
#
_entry.id   327162a1bd0beb24767b66409022c30d
#
_cell.length_a   1.000
_cell.length_b   1.000
_cell.length_c   1.000
_cell.angle_alpha   90.00
_cell.angle_beta   90.00
_cell.angle_gamma   90.00
#
_symmetry.space_group_name_H-M   'P 1'
#
loop_
_entity.id
_entity.type
_entity.pdbx_description
1 polymer ?
#
loop_
_entity_poly.entity_id
_entity_poly.type
_entity_poly.pdbx_seq_one_letter_code
_entity_poly.pdbx_strand_id
1 'polypeptide(L)'
;MKIKIISDSTCDLSAQMIAENDITLTPLTVVKNDEQFKDGVTITPAEIFAHVAAGGDLCTTAANSIGEYADVFEKYCADYDGVVVITLGSGFSACYQNACLAAEDYPNVRVVDSQNLTTGQGMVVLKA
;
A
#
# COMPACT_ATOMS: atom_id res chain seq x y z
N MET A 1 -10.19 -12.73 18.53
CA MET A 1 -9.11 -11.80 18.15
C MET A 1 -9.49 -11.19 16.80
N LYS A 2 -9.54 -9.86 16.74
CA LYS A 2 -9.90 -9.11 15.53
C LYS A 2 -8.63 -8.48 14.94
N ILE A 3 -8.18 -8.97 13.80
CA ILE A 3 -6.95 -8.51 13.14
C ILE A 3 -7.32 -7.72 11.88
N LYS A 4 -6.70 -6.56 11.70
CA LYS A 4 -6.81 -5.77 10.47
C LYS A 4 -5.65 -6.06 9.54
N ILE A 5 -5.95 -6.36 8.29
CA ILE A 5 -4.95 -6.53 7.24
C ILE A 5 -4.85 -5.24 6.41
N ILE A 6 -3.64 -4.75 6.27
CA ILE A 6 -3.31 -3.56 5.46
C ILE A 6 -2.24 -3.96 4.44
N SER A 7 -2.36 -3.47 3.23
CA SER A 7 -1.33 -3.61 2.19
C SER A 7 -1.18 -2.30 1.42
N ASP A 8 -0.03 -2.09 0.81
CA ASP A 8 0.06 -1.02 -0.19
C ASP A 8 -0.64 -1.41 -1.50
N SER A 9 -0.87 -0.42 -2.37
CA SER A 9 -1.66 -0.60 -3.59
C SER A 9 -1.02 -1.55 -4.61
N THR A 10 0.27 -1.83 -4.49
CA THR A 10 0.98 -2.70 -5.44
C THR A 10 0.68 -4.20 -5.27
N CYS A 11 -0.19 -4.58 -4.34
CA CYS A 11 -0.65 -5.96 -4.22
C CYS A 11 -1.55 -6.41 -5.38
N ASP A 12 -2.05 -5.46 -6.17
CA ASP A 12 -2.84 -5.68 -7.39
C ASP A 12 -4.02 -6.66 -7.23
N LEU A 13 -4.61 -6.67 -6.04
CA LEU A 13 -5.85 -7.41 -5.79
C LEU A 13 -7.03 -6.68 -6.41
N SER A 14 -8.03 -7.44 -6.88
CA SER A 14 -9.26 -6.84 -7.38
C SER A 14 -10.03 -6.12 -6.27
N ALA A 15 -10.85 -5.13 -6.64
CA ALA A 15 -11.72 -4.44 -5.68
C ALA A 15 -12.64 -5.40 -4.93
N GLN A 16 -13.10 -6.46 -5.59
CA GLN A 16 -13.91 -7.51 -4.98
C GLN A 16 -13.13 -8.25 -3.88
N MET A 17 -11.91 -8.73 -4.17
CA MET A 17 -11.06 -9.42 -3.19
C MET A 17 -10.74 -8.54 -1.98
N ILE A 18 -10.47 -7.26 -2.21
CA ILE A 18 -10.21 -6.28 -1.15
C ILE A 18 -11.42 -6.14 -0.23
N ALA A 19 -12.61 -5.99 -0.82
CA ALA A 19 -13.85 -5.84 -0.05
C ALA A 19 -14.26 -7.10 0.70
N GLU A 20 -14.19 -8.27 0.06
CA GLU A 20 -14.57 -9.57 0.65
C GLU A 20 -13.66 -9.96 1.83
N ASN A 21 -12.41 -9.53 1.84
CA ASN A 21 -11.44 -9.86 2.88
C ASN A 21 -11.16 -8.68 3.85
N ASP A 22 -11.93 -7.61 3.78
CA ASP A 22 -11.76 -6.42 4.63
C ASP A 22 -10.31 -5.88 4.63
N ILE A 23 -9.65 -5.89 3.47
CA ILE A 23 -8.29 -5.38 3.31
C ILE A 23 -8.34 -3.86 3.17
N THR A 24 -7.45 -3.16 3.87
CA THR A 24 -7.24 -1.72 3.68
C THR A 24 -6.00 -1.49 2.84
N LEU A 25 -6.10 -0.63 1.84
CA LEU A 25 -4.94 -0.23 1.04
C LEU A 25 -4.35 1.10 1.51
N THR A 26 -3.01 1.17 1.49
CA THR A 26 -2.25 2.42 1.54
C THR A 26 -1.75 2.72 0.13
N PRO A 27 -2.41 3.62 -0.61
CA PRO A 27 -2.05 3.86 -2.00
C PRO A 27 -0.69 4.54 -2.13
N LEU A 28 0.17 4.03 -3.02
CA LEU A 28 1.42 4.71 -3.37
C LEU A 28 1.11 6.05 -4.06
N THR A 29 2.07 6.96 -3.96
CA THR A 29 2.02 8.18 -4.75
C THR A 29 2.54 7.92 -6.15
N VAL A 30 1.77 8.32 -7.16
CA VAL A 30 2.18 8.33 -8.58
C VAL A 30 2.47 9.77 -8.97
N VAL A 31 3.64 10.02 -9.54
CA VAL A 31 4.03 11.34 -10.06
C VAL A 31 3.93 11.35 -11.57
N LYS A 32 3.08 12.23 -12.09
CA LYS A 32 2.85 12.45 -13.53
C LYS A 32 2.93 13.95 -13.81
N ASN A 33 3.85 14.37 -14.68
CA ASN A 33 4.08 15.79 -15.00
C ASN A 33 4.29 16.68 -13.76
N ASP A 34 5.09 16.23 -12.81
CA ASP A 34 5.36 16.91 -11.52
C ASP A 34 4.13 17.05 -10.60
N GLU A 35 2.99 16.50 -10.97
CA GLU A 35 1.80 16.41 -10.11
C GLU A 35 1.73 15.06 -9.41
N GLN A 36 1.23 15.06 -8.17
CA GLN A 36 1.12 13.87 -7.33
C GLN A 36 -0.32 13.35 -7.31
N PHE A 37 -0.45 12.05 -7.49
CA PHE A 37 -1.71 11.31 -7.47
C PHE A 37 -1.60 10.11 -6.52
N LYS A 38 -2.74 9.59 -6.08
CA LYS A 38 -2.81 8.36 -5.29
C LYS A 38 -3.26 7.20 -6.18
N ASP A 39 -2.44 6.15 -6.24
CA ASP A 39 -2.65 4.96 -7.06
C ASP A 39 -4.00 4.29 -6.75
N GLY A 40 -4.81 4.13 -7.79
CA GLY A 40 -6.16 3.56 -7.69
C GLY A 40 -7.20 4.44 -7.00
N VAL A 41 -6.83 5.67 -6.58
CA VAL A 41 -7.74 6.64 -5.92
C VAL A 41 -7.94 7.87 -6.79
N THR A 42 -6.86 8.57 -7.15
CA THR A 42 -6.91 9.79 -7.97
C THR A 42 -6.26 9.62 -9.34
N ILE A 43 -5.71 8.45 -9.62
CA ILE A 43 -5.21 8.05 -10.94
C ILE A 43 -5.42 6.54 -11.12
N THR A 44 -5.72 6.14 -12.34
CA THR A 44 -5.91 4.74 -12.72
C THR A 44 -4.83 4.27 -13.71
N PRO A 45 -4.57 2.96 -13.85
CA PRO A 45 -3.67 2.43 -14.87
C PRO A 45 -4.04 2.88 -16.29
N ALA A 46 -5.33 2.95 -16.60
CA ALA A 46 -5.80 3.40 -17.90
C ALA A 46 -5.38 4.84 -18.22
N GLU A 47 -5.44 5.74 -17.23
CA GLU A 47 -4.98 7.13 -17.37
C GLU A 47 -3.47 7.22 -17.55
N ILE A 48 -2.68 6.37 -16.84
CA ILE A 48 -1.24 6.29 -17.00
C ILE A 48 -0.89 5.82 -18.42
N PHE A 49 -1.55 4.77 -18.91
CA PHE A 49 -1.32 4.25 -20.26
C PHE A 49 -1.72 5.28 -21.34
N ALA A 50 -2.84 5.96 -21.16
CA ALA A 50 -3.28 7.02 -22.09
C ALA A 50 -2.28 8.18 -22.14
N HIS A 51 -1.72 8.58 -20.99
CA HIS A 51 -0.71 9.63 -20.91
C HIS A 51 0.56 9.25 -21.70
N VAL A 52 1.09 8.06 -21.49
CA VAL A 52 2.29 7.58 -22.22
C VAL A 52 1.99 7.39 -23.70
N ALA A 53 0.83 6.84 -24.08
CA ALA A 53 0.43 6.67 -25.46
C ALA A 53 0.29 8.00 -26.22
N ALA A 54 -0.06 9.09 -25.50
CA ALA A 54 -0.10 10.45 -26.05
C ALA A 54 1.28 11.12 -26.15
N GLY A 55 2.36 10.41 -25.82
CA GLY A 55 3.74 10.91 -25.89
C GLY A 55 4.23 11.59 -24.60
N GLY A 56 3.51 11.42 -23.49
CA GLY A 56 3.95 11.87 -22.17
C GLY A 56 5.08 10.99 -21.60
N ASP A 57 5.83 11.56 -20.65
CA ASP A 57 6.89 10.84 -19.96
C ASP A 57 6.34 9.72 -19.07
N LEU A 58 7.19 8.74 -18.80
CA LEU A 58 6.85 7.67 -17.83
C LEU A 58 6.58 8.26 -16.46
N CYS A 59 5.49 7.82 -15.85
CA CYS A 59 5.18 8.15 -14.46
C CYS A 59 6.20 7.47 -13.53
N THR A 60 6.49 8.12 -12.40
CA THR A 60 7.28 7.55 -11.30
C THR A 60 6.41 7.33 -10.08
N THR A 61 6.94 6.61 -9.09
CA THR A 61 6.22 6.35 -7.83
C THR A 61 7.06 6.80 -6.64
N ALA A 62 6.37 7.16 -5.56
CA ALA A 62 6.97 7.40 -4.26
C ALA A 62 6.33 6.50 -3.21
N ALA A 63 7.16 6.03 -2.26
CA ALA A 63 6.71 5.22 -1.15
C ALA A 63 5.77 6.02 -0.22
N ASN A 64 4.88 5.31 0.48
CA ASN A 64 4.13 5.90 1.58
C ASN A 64 5.10 6.42 2.65
N SER A 65 4.82 7.59 3.18
CA SER A 65 5.60 8.21 4.24
C SER A 65 5.33 7.56 5.61
N ILE A 66 6.21 7.81 6.58
CA ILE A 66 6.02 7.39 7.97
C ILE A 66 4.70 7.98 8.52
N GLY A 67 4.40 9.26 8.20
CA GLY A 67 3.16 9.93 8.63
C GLY A 67 1.91 9.28 8.06
N GLU A 68 1.90 8.91 6.78
CA GLU A 68 0.77 8.20 6.16
C GLU A 68 0.52 6.84 6.81
N TYR A 69 1.57 6.11 7.20
CA TYR A 69 1.41 4.87 7.96
C TYR A 69 0.89 5.13 9.37
N ALA A 70 1.41 6.14 10.07
CA ALA A 70 0.95 6.51 11.40
C ALA A 70 -0.55 6.86 11.42
N ASP A 71 -1.03 7.65 10.46
CA ASP A 71 -2.46 8.00 10.31
C ASP A 71 -3.34 6.76 10.15
N VAL A 72 -2.89 5.77 9.37
CA VAL A 72 -3.60 4.51 9.18
C VAL A 72 -3.59 3.66 10.45
N PHE A 73 -2.46 3.61 11.17
CA PHE A 73 -2.35 2.86 12.43
C PHE A 73 -3.22 3.48 13.52
N GLU A 74 -3.22 4.79 13.66
CA GLU A 74 -4.09 5.50 14.60
C GLU A 74 -5.56 5.15 14.37
N LYS A 75 -5.97 5.11 13.10
CA LYS A 75 -7.35 4.78 12.72
C LYS A 75 -7.78 3.37 13.12
N TYR A 76 -6.88 2.36 13.02
CA TYR A 76 -7.28 0.96 13.20
C TYR A 76 -6.84 0.34 14.52
N CYS A 77 -5.77 0.84 15.16
CA CYS A 77 -5.26 0.24 16.39
C CYS A 77 -6.20 0.33 17.59
N ALA A 78 -7.14 1.28 17.58
CA ALA A 78 -8.15 1.43 18.63
C ALA A 78 -9.26 0.37 18.52
N ASP A 79 -9.58 -0.09 17.30
CA ASP A 79 -10.75 -0.94 17.02
C ASP A 79 -10.39 -2.42 16.77
N TYR A 80 -9.08 -2.73 16.64
CA TYR A 80 -8.58 -4.05 16.35
C TYR A 80 -7.55 -4.51 17.40
N ASP A 81 -7.57 -5.80 17.72
CA ASP A 81 -6.61 -6.40 18.64
C ASP A 81 -5.18 -6.38 18.08
N GLY A 82 -5.07 -6.41 16.77
CA GLY A 82 -3.80 -6.31 16.04
C GLY A 82 -3.99 -5.80 14.61
N VAL A 83 -2.92 -5.21 14.09
CA VAL A 83 -2.83 -4.74 12.72
C VAL A 83 -1.61 -5.40 12.06
N VAL A 84 -1.82 -6.03 10.91
CA VAL A 84 -0.74 -6.61 10.10
C VAL A 84 -0.64 -5.81 8.81
N VAL A 85 0.53 -5.24 8.57
CA VAL A 85 0.84 -4.48 7.36
C VAL A 85 1.74 -5.32 6.47
N ILE A 86 1.32 -5.58 5.25
CA ILE A 86 2.09 -6.35 4.27
C ILE A 86 2.49 -5.40 3.15
N THR A 87 3.78 -5.10 3.04
CA THR A 87 4.31 -4.17 2.05
C THR A 87 4.88 -4.89 0.84
N LEU A 88 5.01 -4.16 -0.28
CA LEU A 88 5.86 -4.63 -1.37
C LEU A 88 7.30 -4.83 -0.85
N GLY A 89 8.06 -5.64 -1.57
CA GLY A 89 9.40 -6.04 -1.14
C GLY A 89 10.30 -4.86 -0.82
N SER A 90 11.00 -4.95 0.30
CA SER A 90 11.94 -3.92 0.79
C SER A 90 13.07 -3.61 -0.20
N GLY A 91 13.37 -4.53 -1.11
CA GLY A 91 14.31 -4.31 -2.21
C GLY A 91 13.78 -3.40 -3.32
N PHE A 92 12.48 -3.12 -3.37
CA PHE A 92 11.84 -2.28 -4.39
C PHE A 92 11.50 -0.88 -3.91
N SER A 93 11.23 -0.70 -2.60
CA SER A 93 10.67 0.55 -2.06
C SER A 93 11.03 0.73 -0.60
N ALA A 94 11.00 1.99 -0.14
CA ALA A 94 11.12 2.34 1.26
C ALA A 94 9.84 2.09 2.09
N CYS A 95 8.75 1.60 1.48
CA CYS A 95 7.49 1.34 2.19
C CYS A 95 7.66 0.46 3.43
N TYR A 96 8.41 -0.64 3.32
CA TYR A 96 8.67 -1.53 4.46
C TYR A 96 9.36 -0.79 5.61
N GLN A 97 10.45 -0.09 5.33
CA GLN A 97 11.21 0.65 6.34
C GLN A 97 10.35 1.76 6.98
N ASN A 98 9.61 2.51 6.18
CA ASN A 98 8.74 3.58 6.68
C ASN A 98 7.61 3.03 7.56
N ALA A 99 7.02 1.90 7.17
CA ALA A 99 6.00 1.22 7.98
C ALA A 99 6.57 0.71 9.30
N CYS A 100 7.78 0.14 9.30
CA CYS A 100 8.46 -0.31 10.52
C CYS A 100 8.72 0.86 11.47
N LEU A 101 9.23 1.99 10.97
CA LEU A 101 9.46 3.18 11.78
C LEU A 101 8.16 3.74 12.37
N ALA A 102 7.09 3.80 11.58
CA ALA A 102 5.78 4.21 12.09
C ALA A 102 5.24 3.26 13.16
N ALA A 103 5.51 1.95 13.03
CA ALA A 103 5.02 0.93 13.95
C ALA A 103 5.69 0.95 15.33
N GLU A 104 6.80 1.67 15.51
CA GLU A 104 7.49 1.76 16.81
C GLU A 104 6.58 2.33 17.93
N ASP A 105 5.65 3.21 17.56
CA ASP A 105 4.69 3.82 18.49
C ASP A 105 3.39 2.99 18.67
N TYR A 106 3.25 1.88 17.94
CA TYR A 106 2.02 1.06 17.92
C TYR A 106 2.32 -0.40 18.26
N PRO A 107 2.26 -0.81 19.53
CA PRO A 107 2.69 -2.14 19.99
C PRO A 107 1.89 -3.30 19.41
N ASN A 108 0.67 -3.05 18.91
CA ASN A 108 -0.20 -4.05 18.27
C ASN A 108 -0.07 -4.09 16.74
N VAL A 109 0.88 -3.34 16.15
CA VAL A 109 1.18 -3.39 14.71
C VAL A 109 2.31 -4.37 14.44
N ARG A 110 2.19 -5.15 13.36
CA ARG A 110 3.28 -5.98 12.80
C ARG A 110 3.43 -5.68 11.32
N VAL A 111 4.65 -5.46 10.90
CA VAL A 111 4.99 -5.19 9.50
C VAL A 111 5.67 -6.41 8.90
N VAL A 112 5.19 -6.82 7.74
CA VAL A 112 5.69 -7.97 6.98
C VAL A 112 6.24 -7.49 5.65
N ASP A 113 7.50 -7.79 5.39
CA ASP A 113 8.09 -7.65 4.06
C ASP A 113 7.63 -8.83 3.20
N SER A 114 6.80 -8.56 2.19
CA SER A 114 6.34 -9.63 1.30
C SER A 114 7.47 -10.24 0.47
N GLN A 115 8.58 -9.52 0.31
CA GLN A 115 9.67 -9.84 -0.64
C GLN A 115 9.16 -10.07 -2.08
N ASN A 116 8.01 -9.52 -2.38
CA ASN A 116 7.27 -9.68 -3.62
C ASN A 116 6.72 -8.35 -4.12
N LEU A 117 6.13 -8.39 -5.29
CA LEU A 117 5.44 -7.29 -5.95
C LEU A 117 4.23 -7.86 -6.69
N THR A 118 3.21 -7.03 -6.95
CA THR A 118 2.02 -7.37 -7.73
C THR A 118 1.30 -8.63 -7.23
N THR A 119 1.00 -9.58 -8.07
CA THR A 119 0.26 -10.80 -7.71
C THR A 119 0.96 -11.65 -6.65
N GLY A 120 2.29 -11.69 -6.64
CA GLY A 120 3.05 -12.39 -5.60
C GLY A 120 2.80 -11.81 -4.21
N GLN A 121 2.82 -10.48 -4.09
CA GLN A 121 2.43 -9.79 -2.86
C GLN A 121 0.95 -10.02 -2.54
N GLY A 122 0.06 -9.93 -3.54
CA GLY A 122 -1.37 -10.19 -3.37
C GLY A 122 -1.65 -11.58 -2.81
N MET A 123 -0.91 -12.61 -3.22
CA MET A 123 -1.02 -13.96 -2.66
C MET A 123 -0.64 -14.00 -1.17
N VAL A 124 0.40 -13.26 -0.76
CA VAL A 124 0.78 -13.14 0.66
C VAL A 124 -0.32 -12.46 1.46
N VAL A 125 -0.89 -11.38 0.93
CA VAL A 125 -1.98 -10.62 1.57
C VAL A 125 -3.24 -11.50 1.76
N LEU A 126 -3.64 -12.26 0.73
CA LEU A 126 -4.81 -13.16 0.82
C LEU A 126 -4.57 -14.36 1.74
N LYS A 127 -3.32 -14.72 2.00
CA LYS A 127 -2.98 -15.82 2.92
C LYS A 127 -2.98 -15.37 4.39
N ALA A 128 -2.78 -14.09 4.63
CA ALA A 128 -2.75 -13.55 5.99
C ALA A 128 -4.13 -13.52 6.63
#